data_f25129f9fb5c06c45a41c4f304aa1697
#
_entry.id   f25129f9fb5c06c45a41c4f304aa1697
#
_cell.length_a   1.000
_cell.length_b   1.000
_cell.length_c   1.000
_cell.angle_alpha   90.00
_cell.angle_beta   90.00
_cell.angle_gamma   90.00
#
_symmetry.space_group_name_H-M   'P 1'
#
loop_
_entity.id
_entity.type
_entity.pdbx_description
1 polymer ?
#
loop_
_entity_poly.entity_id
_entity_poly.type
_entity_poly.pdbx_seq_one_letter_code
_entity_poly.pdbx_strand_id
1 'polypeptide(L)'
;MADVVTLLDEIRAIARSGLHYAENPFDRARCERLLEIAAQGYADLTGLESEVVRARFLAETGYATAKVGADGAVFDDDGRVLLIRRADDGLWGLVAGWVDPNEAPEETIVREFAEELGVVGRVEQLVGTCFRPANAGYGPHSCVSVVYVCSIESHDFRFQAHEVLEAAWHHLDDVTDWHLNHEQLARLAFDGWSRGTDLLHR
;
A
#
# COMPACT_ATOMS: atom_id res chain seq x y z
N MET A 1 -4.71 -23.27 1.02
CA MET A 1 -6.15 -22.99 1.20
C MET A 1 -6.26 -21.48 1.13
N ALA A 2 -7.11 -20.91 0.27
CA ALA A 2 -7.28 -19.46 0.22
C ALA A 2 -7.77 -18.97 1.59
N ASP A 3 -7.21 -17.87 2.07
CA ASP A 3 -7.68 -17.24 3.30
C ASP A 3 -9.09 -16.67 3.12
N VAL A 4 -9.88 -16.65 4.17
CA VAL A 4 -11.28 -16.22 4.12
C VAL A 4 -11.41 -14.77 3.66
N VAL A 5 -10.47 -13.89 4.04
CA VAL A 5 -10.48 -12.46 3.65
C VAL A 5 -10.26 -12.33 2.14
N THR A 6 -9.27 -13.04 1.60
CA THR A 6 -9.00 -13.08 0.15
C THR A 6 -10.21 -13.58 -0.63
N LEU A 7 -10.88 -14.64 -0.13
CA LEU A 7 -12.09 -15.18 -0.76
C LEU A 7 -13.26 -14.18 -0.75
N LEU A 8 -13.46 -13.48 0.38
CA LEU A 8 -14.50 -12.47 0.51
C LEU A 8 -14.26 -11.27 -0.42
N ASP A 9 -13.00 -10.84 -0.57
CA ASP A 9 -12.63 -9.75 -1.50
C ASP A 9 -12.90 -10.15 -2.95
N GLU A 10 -12.57 -11.37 -3.33
CA GLU A 10 -12.88 -11.92 -4.66
C GLU A 10 -14.38 -12.00 -4.92
N ILE A 11 -15.16 -12.52 -3.95
CA ILE A 11 -16.64 -12.57 -4.04
C ILE A 11 -17.22 -11.17 -4.20
N ARG A 12 -16.76 -10.19 -3.42
CA ARG A 12 -17.16 -8.78 -3.53
C ARG A 12 -16.88 -8.24 -4.93
N ALA A 13 -15.67 -8.46 -5.45
CA ALA A 13 -15.26 -7.96 -6.75
C ALA A 13 -16.10 -8.56 -7.89
N ILE A 14 -16.36 -9.87 -7.86
CA ILE A 14 -17.23 -10.57 -8.83
C ILE A 14 -18.66 -10.02 -8.75
N ALA A 15 -19.21 -9.90 -7.54
CA ALA A 15 -20.57 -9.41 -7.32
C ALA A 15 -20.74 -7.98 -7.83
N ARG A 16 -19.79 -7.10 -7.51
CA ARG A 16 -19.81 -5.68 -7.95
C ARG A 16 -19.72 -5.56 -9.48
N SER A 17 -18.80 -6.27 -10.10
CA SER A 17 -18.66 -6.29 -11.55
C SER A 17 -19.91 -6.88 -12.22
N GLY A 18 -20.45 -7.97 -11.67
CA GLY A 18 -21.68 -8.59 -12.15
C GLY A 18 -22.89 -7.65 -12.07
N LEU A 19 -23.05 -6.90 -10.97
CA LEU A 19 -24.13 -5.91 -10.83
C LEU A 19 -24.05 -4.78 -11.87
N HIS A 20 -22.83 -4.39 -12.26
CA HIS A 20 -22.63 -3.35 -13.28
C HIS A 20 -23.15 -3.80 -14.67
N TYR A 21 -22.98 -5.08 -15.02
CA TYR A 21 -23.34 -5.64 -16.31
C TYR A 21 -24.65 -6.44 -16.32
N ALA A 22 -25.30 -6.65 -15.18
CA ALA A 22 -26.52 -7.47 -15.11
C ALA A 22 -27.69 -6.83 -15.89
N GLU A 23 -28.05 -7.43 -17.02
CA GLU A 23 -29.18 -7.00 -17.87
C GLU A 23 -30.50 -7.66 -17.45
N ASN A 24 -30.45 -8.84 -16.83
CA ASN A 24 -31.66 -9.56 -16.42
C ASN A 24 -31.75 -9.64 -14.87
N PRO A 25 -33.01 -9.79 -14.35
CA PRO A 25 -33.25 -9.78 -12.91
C PRO A 25 -32.67 -11.00 -12.18
N PHE A 26 -32.46 -12.12 -12.86
CA PHE A 26 -31.93 -13.33 -12.23
C PHE A 26 -30.41 -13.18 -11.96
N ASP A 27 -29.68 -12.63 -12.91
CA ASP A 27 -28.21 -12.38 -12.72
C ASP A 27 -27.99 -11.27 -11.69
N ARG A 28 -28.81 -10.23 -11.72
CA ARG A 28 -28.83 -9.20 -10.71
C ARG A 28 -29.04 -9.79 -9.31
N ALA A 29 -30.08 -10.62 -9.11
CA ALA A 29 -30.34 -11.25 -7.81
C ALA A 29 -29.21 -12.16 -7.34
N ARG A 30 -28.55 -12.88 -8.26
CA ARG A 30 -27.36 -13.70 -7.91
C ARG A 30 -26.20 -12.84 -7.43
N CYS A 31 -25.90 -11.74 -8.13
CA CYS A 31 -24.84 -10.81 -7.75
C CYS A 31 -25.16 -10.10 -6.43
N GLU A 32 -26.41 -9.68 -6.22
CA GLU A 32 -26.85 -9.13 -4.94
C GLU A 32 -26.64 -10.12 -3.79
N ARG A 33 -26.97 -11.40 -4.01
CA ARG A 33 -26.76 -12.45 -3.01
C ARG A 33 -25.29 -12.69 -2.70
N LEU A 34 -24.40 -12.68 -3.71
CA LEU A 34 -22.96 -12.77 -3.51
C LEU A 34 -22.45 -11.58 -2.71
N LEU A 35 -22.92 -10.36 -2.98
CA LEU A 35 -22.54 -9.17 -2.24
C LEU A 35 -23.00 -9.21 -0.78
N GLU A 36 -24.18 -9.75 -0.49
CA GLU A 36 -24.66 -10.00 0.87
C GLU A 36 -23.75 -10.98 1.62
N ILE A 37 -23.35 -12.09 0.97
CA ILE A 37 -22.43 -13.07 1.58
C ILE A 37 -21.08 -12.42 1.92
N ALA A 38 -20.53 -11.65 0.99
CA ALA A 38 -19.28 -10.92 1.25
C ALA A 38 -19.46 -9.91 2.39
N ALA A 39 -20.55 -9.11 2.38
CA ALA A 39 -20.80 -8.12 3.42
C ALA A 39 -20.95 -8.74 4.81
N GLN A 40 -21.64 -9.89 4.92
CA GLN A 40 -21.77 -10.61 6.19
C GLN A 40 -20.40 -11.11 6.67
N GLY A 41 -19.58 -11.70 5.80
CA GLY A 41 -18.25 -12.17 6.18
C GLY A 41 -17.33 -11.02 6.62
N TYR A 42 -17.38 -9.87 5.98
CA TYR A 42 -16.64 -8.67 6.43
C TYR A 42 -17.17 -8.12 7.75
N ALA A 43 -18.48 -8.15 7.97
CA ALA A 43 -19.10 -7.76 9.22
C ALA A 43 -18.57 -8.62 10.39
N ASP A 44 -18.52 -9.94 10.19
CA ASP A 44 -18.03 -10.90 11.18
C ASP A 44 -16.53 -10.67 11.52
N LEU A 45 -15.74 -10.23 10.54
CA LEU A 45 -14.30 -9.97 10.72
C LEU A 45 -14.01 -8.59 11.35
N THR A 46 -14.84 -7.59 11.07
CA THR A 46 -14.57 -6.18 11.45
C THR A 46 -15.39 -5.71 12.64
N GLY A 47 -16.42 -6.46 13.04
CA GLY A 47 -17.37 -6.05 14.08
C GLY A 47 -18.36 -4.97 13.63
N LEU A 48 -18.41 -4.65 12.33
CA LEU A 48 -19.39 -3.71 11.76
C LEU A 48 -20.70 -4.45 11.48
N GLU A 49 -21.81 -3.71 11.41
CA GLU A 49 -23.10 -4.25 10.95
C GLU A 49 -23.03 -4.57 9.45
N SER A 50 -23.55 -5.75 9.05
CA SER A 50 -23.48 -6.21 7.64
C SER A 50 -24.12 -5.25 6.66
N GLU A 51 -25.20 -4.57 7.06
CA GLU A 51 -25.87 -3.58 6.21
C GLU A 51 -25.00 -2.33 5.99
N VAL A 52 -24.19 -1.92 6.98
CA VAL A 52 -23.22 -0.83 6.83
C VAL A 52 -22.12 -1.22 5.84
N VAL A 53 -21.61 -2.46 5.94
CA VAL A 53 -20.60 -2.97 4.99
C VAL A 53 -21.20 -3.06 3.58
N ARG A 54 -22.39 -3.61 3.45
CA ARG A 54 -23.10 -3.72 2.18
C ARG A 54 -23.35 -2.34 1.52
N ALA A 55 -23.78 -1.36 2.30
CA ALA A 55 -23.99 0.01 1.81
C ALA A 55 -22.68 0.63 1.29
N ARG A 56 -21.56 0.41 1.97
CA ARG A 56 -20.24 0.87 1.50
C ARG A 56 -19.83 0.20 0.19
N PHE A 57 -20.04 -1.11 0.05
CA PHE A 57 -19.77 -1.82 -1.21
C PHE A 57 -20.63 -1.32 -2.37
N LEU A 58 -21.89 -1.00 -2.12
CA LEU A 58 -22.80 -0.46 -3.13
C LEU A 58 -22.49 1.00 -3.51
N ALA A 59 -21.89 1.77 -2.59
CA ALA A 59 -21.47 3.14 -2.85
C ALA A 59 -20.22 3.24 -3.75
N GLU A 60 -19.43 2.17 -3.88
CA GLU A 60 -18.35 2.13 -4.87
C GLU A 60 -18.90 2.26 -6.28
N THR A 61 -18.33 3.15 -7.09
CA THR A 61 -18.62 3.28 -8.51
C THR A 61 -17.55 2.58 -9.35
N GLY A 62 -17.94 1.90 -10.43
CA GLY A 62 -17.01 1.21 -11.31
C GLY A 62 -16.57 -0.17 -10.82
N TYR A 63 -15.41 -0.62 -11.32
CA TYR A 63 -14.84 -1.92 -10.97
C TYR A 63 -14.23 -1.92 -9.57
N ALA A 64 -14.41 -3.01 -8.84
CA ALA A 64 -13.63 -3.28 -7.66
C ALA A 64 -12.20 -3.70 -8.09
N THR A 65 -11.20 -2.91 -7.72
CA THR A 65 -9.80 -3.15 -8.06
C THR A 65 -8.94 -3.21 -6.79
N ALA A 66 -7.72 -3.71 -6.92
CA ALA A 66 -6.71 -3.59 -5.85
C ALA A 66 -6.46 -2.10 -5.55
N LYS A 67 -6.19 -1.78 -4.27
CA LYS A 67 -5.71 -0.46 -3.88
C LYS A 67 -4.28 -0.26 -4.42
N VAL A 68 -3.90 0.99 -4.63
CA VAL A 68 -2.54 1.33 -5.08
C VAL A 68 -1.85 2.14 -3.99
N GLY A 69 -0.66 1.70 -3.61
CA GLY A 69 0.24 2.43 -2.73
C GLY A 69 1.54 2.78 -3.46
N ALA A 70 2.24 3.80 -2.98
CA ALA A 70 3.57 4.18 -3.42
C ALA A 70 4.54 4.10 -2.24
N ASP A 71 5.73 3.53 -2.47
CA ASP A 71 6.76 3.33 -1.47
C ASP A 71 8.09 3.92 -1.99
N GLY A 72 8.74 4.78 -1.21
CA GLY A 72 9.97 5.47 -1.57
C GLY A 72 11.15 5.07 -0.68
N ALA A 73 12.22 4.58 -1.30
CA ALA A 73 13.47 4.26 -0.63
C ALA A 73 14.54 5.30 -0.96
N VAL A 74 15.18 5.85 0.05
CA VAL A 74 16.36 6.72 -0.08
C VAL A 74 17.55 5.98 0.48
N PHE A 75 18.66 5.94 -0.27
CA PHE A 75 19.92 5.33 0.17
C PHE A 75 21.01 6.39 0.29
N ASP A 76 21.86 6.23 1.29
CA ASP A 76 23.09 7.03 1.42
C ASP A 76 24.27 6.34 0.71
N ASP A 77 25.43 7.03 0.71
CA ASP A 77 26.66 6.53 0.07
C ASP A 77 27.21 5.24 0.71
N ASP A 78 26.83 4.94 1.95
CA ASP A 78 27.20 3.72 2.68
C ASP A 78 26.21 2.57 2.41
N GLY A 79 25.16 2.80 1.60
CA GLY A 79 24.12 1.82 1.27
C GLY A 79 23.11 1.61 2.39
N ARG A 80 23.00 2.55 3.35
CA ARG A 80 21.96 2.54 4.37
C ARG A 80 20.68 3.14 3.79
N VAL A 81 19.54 2.56 4.13
CA VAL A 81 18.21 3.06 3.76
C VAL A 81 17.67 3.98 4.85
N LEU A 82 17.03 5.07 4.44
CA LEU A 82 16.25 5.92 5.33
C LEU A 82 14.92 5.22 5.63
N LEU A 83 14.69 4.96 6.91
CA LEU A 83 13.45 4.38 7.41
C LEU A 83 12.77 5.33 8.38
N ILE A 84 11.44 5.23 8.44
CA ILE A 84 10.61 5.87 9.45
C ILE A 84 10.12 4.83 10.45
N ARG A 85 10.07 5.20 11.72
CA ARG A 85 9.41 4.43 12.76
C ARG A 85 7.96 4.89 12.86
N ARG A 86 7.05 4.04 12.48
CA ARG A 86 5.62 4.36 12.38
C ARG A 86 4.99 4.54 13.76
N ALA A 87 4.06 5.48 13.88
CA ALA A 87 3.38 5.73 15.17
C ALA A 87 2.26 4.72 15.46
N ASP A 88 1.69 4.08 14.42
CA ASP A 88 0.56 3.16 14.54
C ASP A 88 0.95 1.78 15.11
N ASP A 89 2.16 1.27 14.81
CA ASP A 89 2.62 -0.04 15.26
C ASP A 89 4.03 -0.05 15.86
N GLY A 90 4.78 1.05 15.75
CA GLY A 90 6.14 1.19 16.28
C GLY A 90 7.20 0.46 15.47
N LEU A 91 6.88 0.00 14.25
CA LEU A 91 7.77 -0.75 13.39
C LEU A 91 8.45 0.14 12.35
N TRP A 92 9.56 -0.33 11.76
CA TRP A 92 10.28 0.39 10.73
C TRP A 92 9.69 0.15 9.33
N GLY A 93 9.55 1.21 8.55
CA GLY A 93 9.06 1.16 7.18
C GLY A 93 9.72 2.19 6.28
N LEU A 94 9.54 2.01 4.98
CA LEU A 94 9.82 3.05 4.00
C LEU A 94 8.79 4.19 4.16
N VAL A 95 9.12 5.38 3.70
CA VAL A 95 8.13 6.43 3.44
C VAL A 95 7.13 5.89 2.43
N ALA A 96 5.84 5.94 2.75
CA ALA A 96 4.83 5.28 1.92
C ALA A 96 3.43 5.84 2.16
N GLY A 97 2.61 5.85 1.10
CA GLY A 97 1.22 6.25 1.21
C GLY A 97 0.30 5.66 0.16
N TRP A 98 -0.99 5.88 0.36
CA TRP A 98 -2.01 5.52 -0.62
C TRP A 98 -2.04 6.55 -1.74
N VAL A 99 -2.17 6.06 -2.98
CA VAL A 99 -2.36 6.91 -4.15
C VAL A 99 -3.78 7.48 -4.15
N ASP A 100 -3.87 8.79 -4.09
CA ASP A 100 -5.15 9.49 -4.12
C ASP A 100 -5.78 9.47 -5.54
N PRO A 101 -7.12 9.57 -5.65
CA PRO A 101 -7.78 9.71 -6.95
C PRO A 101 -7.24 10.90 -7.75
N ASN A 102 -6.82 10.64 -8.99
CA ASN A 102 -6.20 11.59 -9.92
C ASN A 102 -4.76 12.04 -9.55
N GLU A 103 -4.12 11.37 -8.62
CA GLU A 103 -2.71 11.54 -8.28
C GLU A 103 -1.88 10.43 -8.98
N ALA A 104 -0.72 10.75 -9.50
CA ALA A 104 0.22 9.74 -9.97
C ALA A 104 1.01 9.15 -8.79
N PRO A 105 1.41 7.86 -8.82
CA PRO A 105 2.19 7.26 -7.72
C PRO A 105 3.50 8.01 -7.41
N GLU A 106 4.13 8.63 -8.42
CA GLU A 106 5.31 9.50 -8.24
C GLU A 106 4.97 10.77 -7.45
N GLU A 107 3.81 11.36 -7.69
CA GLU A 107 3.34 12.56 -6.97
C GLU A 107 3.00 12.20 -5.52
N THR A 108 2.36 11.03 -5.32
CA THR A 108 2.08 10.49 -3.98
C THR A 108 3.36 10.43 -3.16
N ILE A 109 4.42 9.78 -3.65
CA ILE A 109 5.61 9.58 -2.83
C ILE A 109 6.34 10.90 -2.54
N VAL A 110 6.31 11.87 -3.44
CA VAL A 110 6.83 13.22 -3.19
C VAL A 110 6.02 13.92 -2.09
N ARG A 111 4.70 13.79 -2.10
CA ARG A 111 3.81 14.32 -1.07
C ARG A 111 4.10 13.67 0.28
N GLU A 112 4.22 12.32 0.34
CA GLU A 112 4.50 11.60 1.58
C GLU A 112 5.85 11.98 2.20
N PHE A 113 6.91 12.24 1.42
CA PHE A 113 8.16 12.80 1.96
C PHE A 113 7.95 14.15 2.65
N ALA A 114 7.07 14.98 2.09
CA ALA A 114 6.78 16.28 2.69
C ALA A 114 5.90 16.15 3.95
N GLU A 115 4.93 15.23 3.96
CA GLU A 115 4.01 15.01 5.07
C GLU A 115 4.68 14.25 6.22
N GLU A 116 5.34 13.12 5.94
CA GLU A 116 5.94 12.25 6.95
C GLU A 116 7.28 12.78 7.49
N LEU A 117 8.10 13.43 6.64
CA LEU A 117 9.44 13.87 7.02
C LEU A 117 9.67 15.39 6.96
N GLY A 118 8.76 16.15 6.35
CA GLY A 118 8.90 17.60 6.17
C GLY A 118 10.03 17.98 5.20
N VAL A 119 10.38 17.10 4.26
CA VAL A 119 11.44 17.33 3.29
C VAL A 119 10.94 17.24 1.86
N VAL A 120 11.66 17.85 0.93
CA VAL A 120 11.38 17.70 -0.50
C VAL A 120 12.05 16.41 -0.99
N GLY A 121 11.23 15.45 -1.39
CA GLY A 121 11.66 14.23 -2.05
C GLY A 121 11.62 14.36 -3.57
N ARG A 122 12.40 13.53 -4.26
CA ARG A 122 12.38 13.38 -5.73
C ARG A 122 12.46 11.91 -6.09
N VAL A 123 11.65 11.51 -7.07
CA VAL A 123 11.73 10.18 -7.67
C VAL A 123 12.89 10.14 -8.65
N GLU A 124 13.82 9.22 -8.44
CA GLU A 124 14.97 9.01 -9.32
C GLU A 124 14.74 7.83 -10.25
N GLN A 125 14.09 6.77 -9.75
CA GLN A 125 13.89 5.54 -10.51
C GLN A 125 12.66 4.78 -10.06
N LEU A 126 11.82 4.31 -11.00
CA LEU A 126 10.85 3.26 -10.76
C LEU A 126 11.58 1.91 -10.70
N VAL A 127 11.46 1.21 -9.58
CA VAL A 127 12.12 -0.10 -9.40
C VAL A 127 11.21 -1.25 -9.80
N GLY A 128 9.93 -1.16 -9.45
CA GLY A 128 8.96 -2.20 -9.77
C GLY A 128 7.68 -2.09 -8.95
N THR A 129 6.94 -3.18 -8.94
CA THR A 129 5.70 -3.30 -8.18
C THR A 129 5.71 -4.54 -7.30
N CYS A 130 5.03 -4.47 -6.16
CA CYS A 130 4.83 -5.61 -5.27
C CYS A 130 3.34 -5.79 -5.01
N PHE A 131 2.82 -7.00 -5.27
CA PHE A 131 1.45 -7.35 -4.95
C PHE A 131 1.32 -7.82 -3.50
N ARG A 132 0.31 -7.33 -2.80
CA ARG A 132 -0.08 -7.78 -1.46
C ARG A 132 -1.51 -8.31 -1.50
N PRO A 133 -1.74 -9.56 -1.07
CA PRO A 133 -3.09 -10.10 -0.96
C PRO A 133 -3.88 -9.42 0.17
N ALA A 134 -5.20 -9.56 0.14
CA ALA A 134 -6.12 -8.92 1.08
C ALA A 134 -5.88 -9.26 2.56
N ASN A 135 -5.22 -10.37 2.86
CA ASN A 135 -4.93 -10.82 4.24
C ASN A 135 -3.56 -10.37 4.78
N ALA A 136 -2.82 -9.55 4.05
CA ALA A 136 -1.44 -9.20 4.40
C ALA A 136 -1.30 -7.95 5.31
N GLY A 137 -2.31 -7.64 6.13
CA GLY A 137 -2.21 -6.65 7.20
C GLY A 137 -2.73 -5.24 6.90
N TYR A 138 -2.94 -4.87 5.62
CA TYR A 138 -3.47 -3.54 5.24
C TYR A 138 -5.00 -3.48 5.08
N GLY A 139 -5.69 -4.29 5.83
CA GLY A 139 -7.14 -4.37 5.76
C GLY A 139 -7.65 -5.37 4.71
N PRO A 140 -8.94 -5.32 4.38
CA PRO A 140 -9.61 -6.39 3.67
C PRO A 140 -9.45 -6.37 2.14
N HIS A 141 -8.62 -5.50 1.59
CA HIS A 141 -8.41 -5.37 0.15
C HIS A 141 -6.99 -5.68 -0.26
N SER A 142 -6.83 -6.31 -1.41
CA SER A 142 -5.52 -6.45 -2.04
C SER A 142 -4.93 -5.08 -2.44
N CYS A 143 -3.62 -5.00 -2.47
CA CYS A 143 -2.89 -3.78 -2.82
C CYS A 143 -1.75 -4.09 -3.79
N VAL A 144 -1.46 -3.12 -4.64
CA VAL A 144 -0.24 -3.07 -5.45
C VAL A 144 0.59 -1.88 -4.97
N SER A 145 1.77 -2.13 -4.42
CA SER A 145 2.76 -1.11 -4.12
C SER A 145 3.61 -0.81 -5.35
N VAL A 146 3.78 0.46 -5.67
CA VAL A 146 4.72 0.95 -6.68
C VAL A 146 5.97 1.45 -5.96
N VAL A 147 7.12 0.84 -6.23
CA VAL A 147 8.35 1.05 -5.46
C VAL A 147 9.32 1.92 -6.24
N TYR A 148 9.82 2.96 -5.59
CA TYR A 148 10.75 3.93 -6.14
C TYR A 148 12.04 4.01 -5.35
N VAL A 149 13.16 4.26 -6.05
CA VAL A 149 14.35 4.89 -5.47
C VAL A 149 14.16 6.39 -5.56
N CYS A 150 14.41 7.07 -4.45
CA CYS A 150 14.21 8.50 -4.31
C CYS A 150 15.47 9.17 -3.76
N SER A 151 15.56 10.49 -3.91
CA SER A 151 16.51 11.36 -3.22
C SER A 151 15.75 12.40 -2.39
N ILE A 152 16.44 13.02 -1.42
CA ILE A 152 15.91 14.10 -0.58
C ILE A 152 16.87 15.29 -0.56
N GLU A 153 16.31 16.50 -0.47
CA GLU A 153 17.12 17.74 -0.48
C GLU A 153 17.74 18.10 0.87
N SER A 154 17.24 17.52 1.97
CA SER A 154 17.66 17.85 3.33
C SER A 154 17.53 16.65 4.25
N HIS A 155 18.38 16.60 5.28
CA HIS A 155 18.30 15.66 6.40
C HIS A 155 17.75 16.32 7.68
N ASP A 156 17.22 17.54 7.59
CA ASP A 156 16.56 18.24 8.69
C ASP A 156 15.09 17.82 8.77
N PHE A 157 14.83 16.65 9.33
CA PHE A 157 13.51 16.05 9.38
C PHE A 157 12.58 16.77 10.37
N ARG A 158 11.35 17.01 9.94
CA ARG A 158 10.27 17.65 10.71
C ARG A 158 8.99 16.86 10.57
N PHE A 159 8.85 15.83 11.33
CA PHE A 159 7.69 14.93 11.27
C PHE A 159 6.65 15.22 12.37
N GLN A 160 5.42 14.80 12.10
CA GLN A 160 4.32 14.87 13.03
C GLN A 160 4.29 13.59 13.88
N ALA A 161 4.38 13.73 15.21
CA ALA A 161 4.50 12.60 16.13
C ALA A 161 3.30 11.62 16.13
N HIS A 162 2.18 11.98 15.49
CA HIS A 162 1.06 11.06 15.33
C HIS A 162 1.20 10.11 14.13
N GLU A 163 2.15 10.35 13.23
CA GLU A 163 2.43 9.51 12.06
C GLU A 163 3.82 8.87 12.14
N VAL A 164 4.83 9.65 12.53
CA VAL A 164 6.22 9.21 12.58
C VAL A 164 6.82 9.48 13.95
N LEU A 165 7.37 8.45 14.60
CA LEU A 165 8.06 8.55 15.89
C LEU A 165 9.54 8.90 15.74
N GLU A 166 10.17 8.40 14.67
CA GLU A 166 11.60 8.51 14.43
C GLU A 166 11.90 8.34 12.93
N ALA A 167 12.98 8.95 12.45
CA ALA A 167 13.54 8.70 11.13
C ALA A 167 15.04 8.44 11.27
N ALA A 168 15.54 7.35 10.71
CA ALA A 168 16.92 6.94 10.85
C ALA A 168 17.45 6.15 9.65
N TRP A 169 18.78 6.16 9.50
CA TRP A 169 19.49 5.41 8.47
C TRP A 169 19.93 4.04 8.99
N HIS A 170 19.56 2.98 8.27
CA HIS A 170 19.83 1.60 8.66
C HIS A 170 20.45 0.79 7.53
N HIS A 171 21.38 -0.11 7.84
CA HIS A 171 21.65 -1.21 6.94
C HIS A 171 20.46 -2.18 6.97
N LEU A 172 20.06 -2.70 5.82
CA LEU A 172 18.89 -3.58 5.70
C LEU A 172 18.95 -4.80 6.62
N ASP A 173 20.16 -5.34 6.83
CA ASP A 173 20.36 -6.55 7.65
C ASP A 173 20.35 -6.28 9.15
N ASP A 174 20.45 -5.01 9.58
CA ASP A 174 20.42 -4.62 11.00
C ASP A 174 18.99 -4.41 11.52
N VAL A 175 18.00 -4.34 10.63
CA VAL A 175 16.59 -4.10 11.00
C VAL A 175 15.86 -5.42 11.20
N THR A 176 15.27 -5.61 12.38
CA THR A 176 14.56 -6.85 12.77
C THR A 176 13.05 -6.67 12.93
N ASP A 177 12.59 -5.43 13.08
CA ASP A 177 11.21 -5.05 13.38
C ASP A 177 10.60 -4.26 12.23
N TRP A 178 10.43 -4.92 11.11
CA TRP A 178 9.85 -4.37 9.90
C TRP A 178 8.31 -4.29 9.95
N HIS A 179 7.77 -3.17 9.46
CA HIS A 179 6.35 -3.04 9.17
C HIS A 179 5.98 -3.94 8.00
N LEU A 180 5.09 -4.90 8.24
CA LEU A 180 4.52 -5.81 7.23
C LEU A 180 5.58 -6.36 6.24
N ASN A 181 5.48 -6.01 4.96
CA ASN A 181 6.40 -6.45 3.91
C ASN A 181 7.43 -5.39 3.49
N HIS A 182 7.64 -4.31 4.29
CA HIS A 182 8.56 -3.24 3.92
C HIS A 182 10.02 -3.70 3.80
N GLU A 183 10.42 -4.78 4.49
CA GLU A 183 11.71 -5.43 4.22
C GLU A 183 11.84 -5.86 2.75
N GLN A 184 10.83 -6.55 2.21
CA GLN A 184 10.84 -6.99 0.82
C GLN A 184 10.90 -5.80 -0.16
N LEU A 185 10.17 -4.71 0.13
CA LEU A 185 10.16 -3.50 -0.69
C LEU A 185 11.51 -2.78 -0.66
N ALA A 186 12.11 -2.65 0.54
CA ALA A 186 13.41 -2.04 0.72
C ALA A 186 14.53 -2.83 0.03
N ARG A 187 14.50 -4.17 0.09
CA ARG A 187 15.45 -5.03 -0.64
C ARG A 187 15.27 -4.93 -2.15
N LEU A 188 14.03 -4.88 -2.64
CA LEU A 188 13.73 -4.63 -4.05
C LEU A 188 14.30 -3.29 -4.52
N ALA A 189 14.11 -2.23 -3.71
CA ALA A 189 14.65 -0.91 -3.99
C ALA A 189 16.18 -0.89 -3.97
N PHE A 190 16.82 -1.58 -3.01
CA PHE A 190 18.27 -1.70 -2.92
C PHE A 190 18.88 -2.37 -4.14
N ASP A 191 18.25 -3.45 -4.63
CA ASP A 191 18.68 -4.12 -5.86
C ASP A 191 18.57 -3.22 -7.11
N GLY A 192 17.60 -2.32 -7.15
CA GLY A 192 17.46 -1.30 -8.21
C GLY A 192 18.53 -0.22 -8.12
N TRP A 193 18.70 0.33 -6.91
CA TRP A 193 19.67 1.38 -6.61
C TRP A 193 21.11 0.93 -6.87
N SER A 194 21.51 -0.24 -6.38
CA SER A 194 22.88 -0.76 -6.54
C SER A 194 23.24 -0.99 -8.01
N ARG A 195 22.30 -1.47 -8.83
CA ARG A 195 22.51 -1.62 -10.27
C ARG A 195 22.62 -0.30 -11.01
N GLY A 196 21.88 0.74 -10.58
CA GLY A 196 22.00 2.10 -11.12
C GLY A 196 23.35 2.75 -10.81
N THR A 197 23.87 2.52 -9.61
CA THR A 197 25.20 3.00 -9.18
C THR A 197 26.32 2.35 -9.97
N ASP A 198 26.22 1.05 -10.28
CA ASP A 198 27.20 0.31 -11.11
C ASP A 198 27.26 0.82 -12.56
N LEU A 199 26.17 1.40 -13.09
CA LEU A 199 26.15 1.96 -14.45
C LEU A 199 26.80 3.35 -14.53
N LEU A 200 26.84 4.10 -13.45
CA LEU A 200 27.48 5.42 -13.37
C LEU A 200 29.01 5.34 -13.18
N HIS A 201 29.53 4.18 -12.79
CA HIS A 201 30.96 3.92 -12.58
C HIS A 201 31.64 3.17 -13.73
N ARG A 202 30.94 2.95 -14.86
CA ARG A 202 31.46 2.36 -16.11
C ARG A 202 31.55 3.40 -17.21
#